data_51cc4e9c40a0b43cf92a95eda0e215bf
#
_entry.id   51cc4e9c40a0b43cf92a95eda0e215bf
#
_cell.length_a   1.000
_cell.length_b   1.000
_cell.length_c   1.000
_cell.angle_alpha   90.00
_cell.angle_beta   90.00
_cell.angle_gamma   90.00
#
_symmetry.space_group_name_H-M   'P 1'
#
loop_
_entity.id
_entity.type
_entity.pdbx_description
1 polymer ?
#
loop_
_entity_poly.entity_id
_entity_poly.type
_entity_poly.pdbx_seq_one_letter_code
_entity_poly.pdbx_strand_id
1 'polypeptide(L)'
;MNIFKLLTASAITFTGYSMAEALRYEAEDAIPADDHEIETLTDAKASGGKYVDMGSGNLLFNVDMPKDGYYTLFINYKLPSDRTNKIQNLTLNGNSAGQVNFGLTDEFTVIKGAGKIKLSKGKNTIGIEKSWGWVQIDYIEITEFEATPWNISPTPVTPEPTESAQKLYGFLLENFGKRTISGVMTERPFENDGKYTPQDFTTQTELSYINKASGKNVALVGFDFLHTTGKSSEEQWYQGYTHASLEMAKTVWKAGGIPAFNWHWKDPMKEVEAFYTQSSGNTPYTEFSITKAYDSEAKKWKTESDEYKAIVRDMEIVADSLLTLQKEGIALIWRPLHEASGAWFWWGTDGAEPCVALYKLMFDTFVNKKGLHNLIWVWTTDEATDALDWYPGDEYVDIVGRDYYYYPREANHASLISSFEKVKEMYGAKKIVTLSENGSVPYPDSMKADGANWSWFMPWYGDYAMEGWANDNNAESWKTVMNNEYTITLEDMPGWDKYKVEPIAIKPTAPTVAESKVDVSGNIVSFTAAKSGNVSVDVFGMNGKRIATLYNGNIKAGSYSFSLENMPKGRYIVRVKEAEFTATRPILVR
;
A
#
# COMPACT_ATOMS: atom_id res chain seq x y z
N MET A 1 25.27 51.15 17.94
CA MET A 1 23.85 51.24 18.32
C MET A 1 23.19 49.98 17.78
N ASN A 2 23.16 48.96 18.62
CA ASN A 2 22.72 47.60 18.28
C ASN A 2 21.20 47.50 18.40
N ILE A 3 20.55 46.99 17.37
CA ILE A 3 19.15 46.60 17.45
C ILE A 3 19.09 45.06 17.29
N PHE A 4 18.91 44.38 18.41
CA PHE A 4 18.54 42.98 18.49
C PHE A 4 17.13 42.80 17.91
N LYS A 5 16.96 41.97 16.89
CA LYS A 5 15.67 41.41 16.50
C LYS A 5 15.45 40.10 17.24
N LEU A 6 14.57 40.15 18.21
CA LEU A 6 13.98 38.96 18.85
C LEU A 6 13.07 38.28 17.86
N LEU A 7 13.41 37.08 17.43
CA LEU A 7 12.49 36.16 16.76
C LEU A 7 11.75 35.37 17.83
N THR A 8 10.51 35.72 18.10
CA THR A 8 9.60 34.96 18.94
C THR A 8 9.14 33.73 18.16
N ALA A 9 9.57 32.55 18.57
CA ALA A 9 8.98 31.27 18.17
C ALA A 9 7.57 31.21 18.75
N SER A 10 6.56 31.16 17.88
CA SER A 10 5.19 30.90 18.30
C SER A 10 5.05 29.41 18.63
N ALA A 11 5.04 29.10 19.92
CA ALA A 11 4.63 27.80 20.41
C ALA A 11 3.13 27.62 20.08
N ILE A 12 2.82 26.64 19.25
CA ILE A 12 1.45 26.16 19.04
C ILE A 12 1.11 25.31 20.28
N THR A 13 0.40 25.90 21.21
CA THR A 13 -0.18 25.19 22.34
C THR A 13 -1.36 24.35 21.86
N PHE A 14 -1.14 23.05 21.73
CA PHE A 14 -2.24 22.08 21.68
C PHE A 14 -2.80 21.92 23.09
N THR A 15 -3.98 22.42 23.33
CA THR A 15 -4.74 22.19 24.56
C THR A 15 -5.41 20.84 24.51
N GLY A 16 -4.99 19.93 25.40
CA GLY A 16 -5.90 18.94 25.97
C GLY A 16 -5.82 17.50 25.52
N TYR A 17 -4.63 16.94 25.22
CA TYR A 17 -4.31 15.54 25.50
C TYR A 17 -2.90 15.49 26.05
N SER A 18 -2.73 14.81 27.19
CA SER A 18 -1.40 14.46 27.69
C SER A 18 -0.79 13.50 26.68
N MET A 19 -0.02 14.03 25.71
CA MET A 19 0.87 13.22 24.90
C MET A 19 1.81 12.53 25.89
N ALA A 20 1.80 11.21 25.94
CA ALA A 20 2.83 10.49 26.66
C ALA A 20 4.17 10.99 26.10
N GLU A 21 5.08 11.36 26.99
CA GLU A 21 6.38 11.91 26.62
C GLU A 21 7.11 10.88 25.76
N ALA A 22 7.55 11.29 24.57
CA ALA A 22 8.30 10.43 23.67
C ALA A 22 9.62 10.02 24.35
N LEU A 23 9.93 8.74 24.36
CA LEU A 23 11.16 8.20 24.92
C LEU A 23 12.22 8.18 23.82
N ARG A 24 13.31 8.95 24.01
CA ARG A 24 14.42 9.05 23.07
C ARG A 24 15.65 8.33 23.59
N TYR A 25 16.36 7.66 22.67
CA TYR A 25 17.61 6.94 22.92
C TYR A 25 18.60 7.29 21.81
N GLU A 26 19.72 7.91 22.19
CA GLU A 26 20.76 8.36 21.27
C GLU A 26 21.55 7.17 20.70
N ALA A 27 21.99 7.25 19.44
CA ALA A 27 22.67 6.13 18.79
C ALA A 27 24.09 5.91 19.35
N GLU A 28 24.77 6.96 19.79
CA GLU A 28 26.09 6.83 20.42
C GLU A 28 26.06 6.11 21.77
N ASP A 29 24.89 5.98 22.40
CA ASP A 29 24.69 5.21 23.64
C ASP A 29 24.25 3.76 23.35
N ALA A 30 23.99 3.41 22.10
CA ALA A 30 23.67 2.06 21.71
C ALA A 30 24.89 1.14 21.80
N ILE A 31 24.64 -0.15 22.07
CA ILE A 31 25.70 -1.15 22.16
C ILE A 31 25.92 -1.72 20.76
N PRO A 32 27.18 -1.83 20.27
CA PRO A 32 27.47 -2.65 19.10
C PRO A 32 27.04 -4.11 19.38
N ALA A 33 26.22 -4.67 18.51
CA ALA A 33 25.71 -6.03 18.71
C ALA A 33 26.69 -7.12 18.24
N ASP A 34 27.77 -6.73 17.60
CA ASP A 34 28.80 -7.62 17.06
C ASP A 34 30.21 -6.98 17.13
N ASP A 35 31.23 -7.71 16.72
CA ASP A 35 32.63 -7.26 16.73
C ASP A 35 32.98 -6.32 15.55
N HIS A 36 32.01 -5.90 14.76
CA HIS A 36 32.23 -4.97 13.64
C HIS A 36 32.34 -3.54 14.14
N GLU A 37 33.28 -2.80 13.57
CA GLU A 37 33.47 -1.39 13.90
C GLU A 37 32.28 -0.56 13.44
N ILE A 38 31.61 0.09 14.38
CA ILE A 38 30.71 1.21 14.15
C ILE A 38 31.47 2.50 14.51
N GLU A 39 31.20 3.57 13.80
CA GLU A 39 31.89 4.83 14.01
C GLU A 39 30.96 5.89 14.58
N THR A 40 31.33 6.46 15.75
CA THR A 40 30.63 7.64 16.28
C THR A 40 31.27 8.89 15.69
N LEU A 41 30.45 9.66 14.98
CA LEU A 41 30.84 10.89 14.28
C LEU A 41 30.19 12.11 14.91
N THR A 42 30.65 13.30 14.52
CA THR A 42 30.11 14.57 15.04
C THR A 42 29.49 15.39 13.90
N ASP A 43 28.30 15.91 14.15
CA ASP A 43 27.62 16.88 13.27
C ASP A 43 26.80 17.84 14.17
N ALA A 44 26.95 19.13 14.00
CA ALA A 44 26.22 20.13 14.78
C ALA A 44 24.68 20.07 14.57
N LYS A 45 24.21 19.36 13.56
CA LYS A 45 22.78 19.15 13.27
C LYS A 45 22.22 17.87 13.91
N ALA A 46 23.09 16.97 14.39
CA ALA A 46 22.70 15.78 15.12
C ALA A 46 22.27 16.11 16.55
N SER A 47 21.42 15.28 17.14
CA SER A 47 21.05 15.33 18.55
C SER A 47 22.33 15.19 19.41
N GLY A 48 22.49 16.02 20.42
CA GLY A 48 23.74 16.01 21.22
C GLY A 48 25.01 16.31 20.44
N GLY A 49 24.93 16.59 19.12
CA GLY A 49 26.08 16.86 18.23
C GLY A 49 26.83 15.61 17.79
N LYS A 50 26.26 14.42 17.96
CA LYS A 50 26.86 13.13 17.59
C LYS A 50 25.86 12.24 16.87
N TYR A 51 26.36 11.31 16.08
CA TYR A 51 25.58 10.25 15.43
C TYR A 51 26.46 9.05 15.16
N VAL A 52 25.89 7.92 14.79
CA VAL A 52 26.62 6.69 14.49
C VAL A 52 26.50 6.36 13.00
N ASP A 53 27.63 6.16 12.32
CA ASP A 53 27.67 5.46 11.04
C ASP A 53 27.79 3.97 11.33
N MET A 54 26.76 3.21 10.95
CA MET A 54 26.70 1.77 11.24
C MET A 54 27.79 0.98 10.52
N GLY A 55 28.33 1.47 9.41
CA GLY A 55 29.28 0.70 8.61
C GLY A 55 28.73 -0.69 8.28
N SER A 56 29.45 -1.72 8.72
CA SER A 56 28.98 -3.11 8.59
C SER A 56 28.44 -3.70 9.91
N GLY A 57 28.33 -2.88 10.95
CA GLY A 57 27.90 -3.34 12.28
C GLY A 57 26.40 -3.23 12.52
N ASN A 58 25.98 -3.75 13.66
CA ASN A 58 24.62 -3.74 14.16
C ASN A 58 24.52 -2.85 15.40
N LEU A 59 23.42 -2.10 15.54
CA LEU A 59 23.14 -1.27 16.70
C LEU A 59 22.06 -1.91 17.57
N LEU A 60 22.32 -2.03 18.86
CA LEU A 60 21.38 -2.55 19.85
C LEU A 60 21.05 -1.47 20.88
N PHE A 61 19.85 -0.94 20.85
CA PHE A 61 19.33 0.02 21.81
C PHE A 61 18.72 -0.70 23.00
N ASN A 62 19.24 -0.41 24.22
CA ASN A 62 18.59 -0.84 25.45
C ASN A 62 17.54 0.21 25.85
N VAL A 63 16.26 -0.17 25.82
CA VAL A 63 15.15 0.72 26.10
C VAL A 63 14.41 0.27 27.37
N ASP A 64 14.01 1.22 28.22
CA ASP A 64 13.29 0.93 29.47
C ASP A 64 11.87 1.50 29.36
N MET A 65 10.87 0.61 29.28
CA MET A 65 9.50 0.99 29.02
C MET A 65 8.69 1.11 30.32
N PRO A 66 7.85 2.16 30.45
CA PRO A 66 7.09 2.41 31.69
C PRO A 66 5.97 1.39 31.95
N LYS A 67 5.46 0.76 30.88
CA LYS A 67 4.36 -0.23 30.93
C LYS A 67 4.42 -1.20 29.77
N ASP A 68 3.73 -2.33 29.89
CA ASP A 68 3.43 -3.21 28.74
C ASP A 68 2.52 -2.49 27.75
N GLY A 69 2.79 -2.61 26.46
CA GLY A 69 1.95 -1.96 25.47
C GLY A 69 2.41 -2.10 24.03
N TYR A 70 1.66 -1.47 23.15
CA TYR A 70 2.06 -1.25 21.77
C TYR A 70 2.59 0.17 21.61
N TYR A 71 3.65 0.27 20.82
CA TYR A 71 4.37 1.52 20.58
C TYR A 71 4.68 1.70 19.11
N THR A 72 4.94 2.94 18.71
CA THR A 72 5.47 3.31 17.39
C THR A 72 6.94 3.66 17.55
N LEU A 73 7.79 3.15 16.67
CA LEU A 73 9.22 3.44 16.62
C LEU A 73 9.50 4.45 15.51
N PHE A 74 10.16 5.53 15.87
CA PHE A 74 10.73 6.49 14.93
C PHE A 74 12.26 6.40 14.97
N ILE A 75 12.89 6.68 13.83
CA ILE A 75 14.36 6.66 13.67
C ILE A 75 14.76 7.96 13.00
N ASN A 76 15.65 8.72 13.64
CA ASN A 76 16.30 9.86 13.02
C ASN A 76 17.60 9.39 12.36
N TYR A 77 17.72 9.65 11.06
CA TYR A 77 18.82 9.13 10.25
C TYR A 77 19.26 10.11 9.17
N LYS A 78 20.41 9.84 8.59
CA LYS A 78 20.90 10.46 7.36
C LYS A 78 21.47 9.39 6.44
N LEU A 79 21.18 9.49 5.12
CA LEU A 79 21.71 8.61 4.09
C LEU A 79 22.07 9.47 2.87
N PRO A 80 23.35 9.91 2.75
CA PRO A 80 23.77 10.83 1.70
C PRO A 80 23.45 10.39 0.29
N SER A 81 23.23 11.36 -0.60
CA SER A 81 22.78 11.17 -1.98
C SER A 81 23.79 10.49 -2.91
N ASP A 82 25.06 10.32 -2.47
CA ASP A 82 26.07 9.51 -3.15
C ASP A 82 25.89 8.00 -2.95
N ARG A 83 24.89 7.59 -2.18
CA ARG A 83 24.52 6.20 -1.89
C ARG A 83 23.21 5.82 -2.59
N THR A 84 22.76 4.60 -2.39
CA THR A 84 21.43 4.10 -2.79
C THR A 84 20.59 3.84 -1.56
N ASN A 85 19.27 3.78 -1.69
CA ASN A 85 18.38 3.38 -0.60
C ASN A 85 18.88 2.11 0.08
N LYS A 86 18.74 2.03 1.39
CA LYS A 86 19.24 0.92 2.22
C LYS A 86 18.11 0.28 3.01
N ILE A 87 18.19 -1.04 3.16
CA ILE A 87 17.28 -1.81 3.98
C ILE A 87 18.07 -2.36 5.15
N GLN A 88 17.52 -2.24 6.36
CA GLN A 88 18.09 -2.83 7.58
C GLN A 88 17.04 -3.72 8.25
N ASN A 89 17.50 -4.77 8.92
CA ASN A 89 16.64 -5.63 9.72
C ASN A 89 16.32 -4.94 11.06
N LEU A 90 15.08 -5.05 11.50
CA LEU A 90 14.64 -4.63 12.81
C LEU A 90 14.45 -5.85 13.70
N THR A 91 15.02 -5.82 14.91
CA THR A 91 14.79 -6.86 15.91
C THR A 91 14.24 -6.27 17.21
N LEU A 92 13.39 -7.04 17.89
CA LEU A 92 12.82 -6.72 19.20
C LEU A 92 13.11 -7.88 20.15
N ASN A 93 13.89 -7.62 21.19
CA ASN A 93 14.28 -8.66 22.15
C ASN A 93 14.89 -9.91 21.47
N GLY A 94 15.70 -9.67 20.42
CA GLY A 94 16.35 -10.71 19.62
C GLY A 94 15.46 -11.44 18.60
N ASN A 95 14.19 -11.06 18.48
CA ASN A 95 13.29 -11.64 17.48
C ASN A 95 13.11 -10.68 16.30
N SER A 96 13.01 -11.21 15.09
CA SER A 96 12.74 -10.40 13.90
C SER A 96 11.42 -9.63 14.04
N ALA A 97 11.47 -8.34 13.72
CA ALA A 97 10.32 -7.43 13.72
C ALA A 97 10.10 -6.75 12.36
N GLY A 98 10.70 -7.31 11.30
CA GLY A 98 10.61 -6.81 9.95
C GLY A 98 11.85 -6.04 9.50
N GLN A 99 11.68 -5.15 8.55
CA GLN A 99 12.75 -4.37 7.94
C GLN A 99 12.39 -2.89 7.90
N VAL A 100 13.42 -2.04 7.89
CA VAL A 100 13.28 -0.60 7.72
C VAL A 100 13.96 -0.18 6.44
N ASN A 101 13.24 0.50 5.57
CA ASN A 101 13.77 1.07 4.34
C ASN A 101 14.16 2.53 4.56
N PHE A 102 15.42 2.85 4.31
CA PHE A 102 16.01 4.19 4.46
C PHE A 102 16.20 4.81 3.08
N GLY A 103 15.41 5.84 2.77
CA GLY A 103 15.57 6.65 1.57
C GLY A 103 16.77 7.59 1.64
N LEU A 104 17.20 8.09 0.49
CA LEU A 104 18.28 9.07 0.42
C LEU A 104 17.88 10.40 1.07
N THR A 105 18.76 10.95 1.91
CA THR A 105 18.61 12.28 2.50
C THR A 105 19.96 12.84 2.92
N ASP A 106 20.25 14.10 2.54
CA ASP A 106 21.47 14.79 2.92
C ASP A 106 21.37 15.49 4.30
N GLU A 107 20.18 15.52 4.89
CA GLU A 107 19.91 16.09 6.20
C GLU A 107 19.32 15.00 7.14
N PHE A 108 19.54 15.16 8.44
CA PHE A 108 18.90 14.29 9.43
C PHE A 108 17.38 14.39 9.32
N THR A 109 16.74 13.26 9.13
CA THR A 109 15.29 13.14 8.89
C THR A 109 14.72 12.03 9.75
N VAL A 110 13.55 12.27 10.32
CA VAL A 110 12.82 11.27 11.10
C VAL A 110 11.93 10.44 10.18
N ILE A 111 12.09 9.12 10.26
CA ILE A 111 11.15 8.19 9.63
C ILE A 111 10.43 7.35 10.69
N LYS A 112 9.28 6.80 10.32
CA LYS A 112 8.63 5.75 11.08
C LYS A 112 9.33 4.43 10.81
N GLY A 113 10.19 3.99 11.71
CA GLY A 113 10.92 2.72 11.62
C GLY A 113 9.98 1.53 11.74
N ALA A 114 9.02 1.61 12.67
CA ALA A 114 7.97 0.60 12.82
C ALA A 114 6.64 1.24 13.22
N GLY A 115 5.55 0.84 12.54
CA GLY A 115 4.20 1.38 12.78
C GLY A 115 3.63 0.90 14.11
N LYS A 116 3.89 -0.36 14.49
CA LYS A 116 3.39 -0.96 15.73
C LYS A 116 4.34 -2.06 16.22
N ILE A 117 4.87 -1.87 17.42
CA ILE A 117 5.73 -2.86 18.07
C ILE A 117 5.21 -3.16 19.48
N LYS A 118 5.37 -4.39 19.94
CA LYS A 118 4.99 -4.78 21.31
C LYS A 118 6.23 -4.76 22.21
N LEU A 119 6.19 -3.94 23.26
CA LEU A 119 7.25 -3.87 24.27
C LEU A 119 6.67 -4.17 25.64
N SER A 120 7.46 -4.87 26.47
CA SER A 120 7.10 -5.17 27.85
C SER A 120 7.55 -4.05 28.79
N LYS A 121 6.91 -3.93 29.94
CA LYS A 121 7.37 -3.04 31.01
C LYS A 121 8.81 -3.39 31.42
N GLY A 122 9.64 -2.37 31.62
CA GLY A 122 11.05 -2.51 31.97
C GLY A 122 11.92 -2.69 30.72
N LYS A 123 13.01 -3.44 30.88
CA LYS A 123 14.06 -3.54 29.85
C LYS A 123 13.62 -4.32 28.63
N ASN A 124 13.85 -3.72 27.47
CA ASN A 124 13.73 -4.34 26.15
C ASN A 124 14.96 -3.98 25.32
N THR A 125 15.15 -4.67 24.20
CA THR A 125 16.18 -4.34 23.22
C THR A 125 15.54 -4.12 21.85
N ILE A 126 15.99 -3.07 21.14
CA ILE A 126 15.63 -2.79 19.76
C ILE A 126 16.92 -2.81 18.95
N GLY A 127 17.03 -3.75 18.01
CA GLY A 127 18.17 -3.88 17.11
C GLY A 127 17.88 -3.27 15.75
N ILE A 128 18.82 -2.46 15.24
CA ILE A 128 18.91 -2.10 13.83
C ILE A 128 20.11 -2.86 13.30
N GLU A 129 19.85 -3.93 12.53
CA GLU A 129 20.85 -4.87 12.10
C GLU A 129 21.09 -4.75 10.61
N LYS A 130 22.36 -4.84 10.22
CA LYS A 130 22.75 -4.73 8.83
C LYS A 130 22.07 -5.80 7.97
N SER A 131 21.39 -5.34 6.92
CA SER A 131 20.91 -6.17 5.82
C SER A 131 21.62 -5.73 4.54
N TRP A 132 21.11 -4.72 3.87
CA TRP A 132 21.70 -4.25 2.63
C TRP A 132 22.29 -2.84 2.72
N GLY A 133 23.55 -2.76 3.15
CA GLY A 133 24.32 -1.54 3.28
C GLY A 133 24.29 -0.96 4.68
N TRP A 134 24.71 0.27 4.80
CA TRP A 134 24.87 1.00 6.06
C TRP A 134 24.13 2.32 6.00
N VAL A 135 23.76 2.84 7.16
CA VAL A 135 23.03 4.08 7.34
C VAL A 135 23.61 4.83 8.54
N GLN A 136 23.46 6.15 8.56
CA GLN A 136 23.86 7.01 9.66
C GLN A 136 22.65 7.25 10.57
N ILE A 137 22.73 6.80 11.82
CA ILE A 137 21.65 6.91 12.81
C ILE A 137 22.01 7.94 13.87
N ASP A 138 21.07 8.85 14.16
CA ASP A 138 21.20 9.87 15.20
C ASP A 138 20.56 9.38 16.51
N TYR A 139 19.27 9.06 16.49
CA TYR A 139 18.54 8.50 17.63
C TYR A 139 17.35 7.65 17.21
N ILE A 140 16.82 6.89 18.14
CA ILE A 140 15.47 6.33 18.06
C ILE A 140 14.53 7.03 19.04
N GLU A 141 13.25 7.11 18.66
CA GLU A 141 12.21 7.67 19.52
C GLU A 141 11.01 6.73 19.55
N ILE A 142 10.46 6.50 20.74
CA ILE A 142 9.36 5.57 20.99
C ILE A 142 8.18 6.34 21.56
N THR A 143 7.02 6.25 20.92
CA THR A 143 5.75 6.82 21.38
C THR A 143 4.71 5.73 21.62
N GLU A 144 3.68 5.98 22.43
CA GLU A 144 2.55 5.07 22.51
C GLU A 144 1.89 4.93 21.14
N PHE A 145 1.49 3.71 20.79
CA PHE A 145 0.80 3.45 19.54
C PHE A 145 -0.64 3.97 19.59
N GLU A 146 -1.00 4.80 18.64
CA GLU A 146 -2.36 5.28 18.42
C GLU A 146 -2.94 4.67 17.13
N ALA A 147 -4.00 3.88 17.28
CA ALA A 147 -4.62 3.22 16.13
C ALA A 147 -5.40 4.22 15.26
N THR A 148 -5.07 4.30 13.97
CA THR A 148 -5.85 5.04 12.98
C THR A 148 -7.14 4.28 12.68
N PRO A 149 -8.34 4.86 12.86
CA PRO A 149 -9.60 4.21 12.53
C PRO A 149 -9.74 3.99 11.02
N TRP A 150 -10.32 2.84 10.64
CA TRP A 150 -10.61 2.55 9.25
C TRP A 150 -11.73 3.44 8.69
N ASN A 151 -11.54 3.92 7.45
CA ASN A 151 -12.53 4.70 6.70
C ASN A 151 -12.56 4.23 5.23
N ILE A 152 -12.81 2.95 5.03
CA ILE A 152 -12.79 2.30 3.72
C ILE A 152 -14.12 2.55 3.01
N SER A 153 -14.08 2.88 1.70
CA SER A 153 -15.29 3.00 0.89
C SER A 153 -16.05 1.67 0.86
N PRO A 154 -17.38 1.67 0.97
CA PRO A 154 -18.19 0.47 0.85
C PRO A 154 -18.38 -0.01 -0.60
N THR A 155 -17.95 0.77 -1.57
CA THR A 155 -18.07 0.49 -3.02
C THR A 155 -16.71 0.53 -3.69
N PRO A 156 -16.48 -0.32 -4.71
CA PRO A 156 -15.24 -0.24 -5.48
C PRO A 156 -15.13 1.08 -6.27
N VAL A 157 -13.92 1.41 -6.69
CA VAL A 157 -13.63 2.67 -7.43
C VAL A 157 -14.13 2.61 -8.87
N THR A 158 -14.26 1.43 -9.44
CA THR A 158 -14.81 1.26 -10.79
C THR A 158 -16.26 1.76 -10.82
N PRO A 159 -16.60 2.74 -11.68
CA PRO A 159 -17.98 3.20 -11.80
C PRO A 159 -18.87 2.07 -12.36
N GLU A 160 -20.10 2.01 -11.90
CA GLU A 160 -21.08 1.00 -12.35
C GLU A 160 -20.52 -0.44 -12.31
N PRO A 161 -19.96 -0.90 -11.19
CA PRO A 161 -19.32 -2.20 -11.12
C PRO A 161 -20.34 -3.33 -11.39
N THR A 162 -19.89 -4.40 -12.04
CA THR A 162 -20.73 -5.58 -12.26
C THR A 162 -21.20 -6.16 -10.93
N GLU A 163 -22.29 -6.92 -10.94
CA GLU A 163 -22.78 -7.63 -9.74
C GLU A 163 -21.69 -8.52 -9.13
N SER A 164 -20.90 -9.20 -9.97
CA SER A 164 -19.79 -10.03 -9.52
C SER A 164 -18.68 -9.21 -8.84
N ALA A 165 -18.33 -8.02 -9.37
CA ALA A 165 -17.36 -7.12 -8.73
C ALA A 165 -17.87 -6.58 -7.39
N GLN A 166 -19.16 -6.24 -7.30
CA GLN A 166 -19.77 -5.83 -6.04
C GLN A 166 -19.74 -6.97 -5.01
N LYS A 167 -20.05 -8.20 -5.44
CA LYS A 167 -19.94 -9.39 -4.58
C LYS A 167 -18.52 -9.63 -4.09
N LEU A 168 -17.55 -9.60 -5.00
CA LEU A 168 -16.14 -9.81 -4.63
C LEU A 168 -15.65 -8.73 -3.64
N TYR A 169 -15.88 -7.46 -3.94
CA TYR A 169 -15.47 -6.37 -3.07
C TYR A 169 -16.19 -6.41 -1.71
N GLY A 170 -17.50 -6.70 -1.71
CA GLY A 170 -18.29 -6.88 -0.50
C GLY A 170 -17.75 -8.01 0.38
N PHE A 171 -17.37 -9.14 -0.22
CA PHE A 171 -16.75 -10.28 0.48
C PHE A 171 -15.39 -9.89 1.10
N LEU A 172 -14.56 -9.15 0.36
CA LEU A 172 -13.29 -8.66 0.88
C LEU A 172 -13.50 -7.73 2.09
N LEU A 173 -14.44 -6.79 2.01
CA LEU A 173 -14.78 -5.88 3.12
C LEU A 173 -15.36 -6.62 4.34
N GLU A 174 -16.25 -7.59 4.10
CA GLU A 174 -16.87 -8.36 5.19
C GLU A 174 -15.85 -9.12 6.03
N ASN A 175 -14.82 -9.68 5.38
CA ASN A 175 -13.80 -10.50 6.02
C ASN A 175 -12.57 -9.71 6.50
N PHE A 176 -12.34 -8.51 5.96
CA PHE A 176 -11.21 -7.68 6.34
C PHE A 176 -11.21 -7.37 7.84
N GLY A 177 -10.08 -7.62 8.48
CA GLY A 177 -9.93 -7.44 9.92
C GLY A 177 -10.48 -8.60 10.78
N LYS A 178 -11.09 -9.62 10.17
CA LYS A 178 -11.65 -10.79 10.86
C LYS A 178 -10.95 -12.08 10.49
N ARG A 179 -10.61 -12.27 9.23
CA ARG A 179 -9.93 -13.44 8.67
C ARG A 179 -9.05 -13.02 7.51
N THR A 180 -8.05 -13.82 7.17
CA THR A 180 -7.19 -13.65 6.01
C THR A 180 -7.52 -14.69 4.93
N ILE A 181 -7.47 -14.29 3.67
CA ILE A 181 -7.76 -15.17 2.53
C ILE A 181 -6.46 -15.85 2.09
N SER A 182 -6.47 -17.16 1.97
CA SER A 182 -5.33 -17.93 1.46
C SER A 182 -5.18 -17.72 -0.03
N GLY A 183 -3.96 -17.42 -0.48
CA GLY A 183 -3.64 -17.25 -1.88
C GLY A 183 -2.30 -17.83 -2.26
N VAL A 184 -2.08 -18.03 -3.57
CA VAL A 184 -0.80 -18.39 -4.18
C VAL A 184 -0.74 -17.96 -5.64
N MET A 185 0.42 -17.47 -6.09
CA MET A 185 0.71 -17.30 -7.50
C MET A 185 1.00 -18.65 -8.16
N THR A 186 0.61 -18.81 -9.41
CA THR A 186 0.84 -20.03 -10.19
C THR A 186 1.83 -19.76 -11.33
N GLU A 187 2.81 -20.65 -11.51
CA GLU A 187 3.81 -20.50 -12.58
C GLU A 187 3.23 -20.83 -13.96
N ARG A 188 2.62 -22.02 -14.07
CA ARG A 188 2.13 -22.52 -15.35
C ARG A 188 0.68 -22.98 -15.24
N PRO A 189 -0.22 -22.42 -16.06
CA PRO A 189 -1.66 -22.74 -16.00
C PRO A 189 -2.08 -23.93 -16.87
N PHE A 190 -1.16 -24.61 -17.57
CA PHE A 190 -1.47 -25.71 -18.50
C PHE A 190 -0.50 -26.89 -18.33
N GLU A 191 -0.94 -28.06 -18.76
CA GLU A 191 -0.10 -29.25 -18.87
C GLU A 191 0.84 -29.15 -20.07
N ASN A 192 2.06 -29.70 -19.92
CA ASN A 192 3.03 -29.71 -21.01
C ASN A 192 2.78 -30.90 -21.97
N ASP A 193 1.57 -30.99 -22.48
CA ASP A 193 1.06 -32.07 -23.34
C ASP A 193 1.10 -31.75 -24.86
N GLY A 194 1.67 -30.59 -25.20
CA GLY A 194 1.71 -30.05 -26.55
C GLY A 194 0.36 -29.49 -27.05
N LYS A 195 -0.69 -29.55 -26.24
CA LYS A 195 -2.02 -29.00 -26.50
C LYS A 195 -2.39 -27.81 -25.63
N TYR A 196 -1.53 -27.52 -24.63
CA TYR A 196 -1.75 -26.46 -23.64
C TYR A 196 -3.06 -26.62 -22.87
N THR A 197 -3.36 -27.88 -22.48
CA THR A 197 -4.58 -28.20 -21.72
C THR A 197 -4.60 -27.46 -20.40
N PRO A 198 -5.62 -26.62 -20.12
CA PRO A 198 -5.71 -25.89 -18.85
C PRO A 198 -5.71 -26.84 -17.66
N GLN A 199 -4.97 -26.47 -16.62
CA GLN A 199 -4.91 -27.19 -15.35
C GLN A 199 -6.07 -26.81 -14.43
N ASP A 200 -6.17 -27.48 -13.29
CA ASP A 200 -7.11 -27.23 -12.22
C ASP A 200 -6.43 -27.33 -10.84
N PHE A 201 -7.21 -27.29 -9.75
CA PHE A 201 -6.69 -27.40 -8.38
C PHE A 201 -5.93 -28.70 -8.09
N THR A 202 -6.15 -29.76 -8.89
CA THR A 202 -5.54 -31.08 -8.66
C THR A 202 -4.30 -31.32 -9.49
N THR A 203 -4.15 -30.63 -10.60
CA THR A 203 -3.09 -30.82 -11.59
C THR A 203 -2.05 -29.70 -11.62
N GLN A 204 -2.45 -28.47 -11.28
CA GLN A 204 -1.53 -27.34 -11.23
C GLN A 204 -0.53 -27.51 -10.07
N THR A 205 0.75 -27.21 -10.31
CA THR A 205 1.88 -27.61 -9.46
C THR A 205 1.75 -27.09 -8.04
N GLU A 206 1.64 -25.77 -7.85
CA GLU A 206 1.55 -25.11 -6.54
C GLU A 206 0.27 -25.50 -5.81
N LEU A 207 -0.86 -25.50 -6.52
CA LEU A 207 -2.17 -25.83 -5.93
C LEU A 207 -2.22 -27.29 -5.46
N SER A 208 -1.74 -28.24 -6.28
CA SER A 208 -1.71 -29.65 -5.90
C SER A 208 -0.74 -29.93 -4.74
N TYR A 209 0.39 -29.20 -4.68
CA TYR A 209 1.32 -29.29 -3.56
C TYR A 209 0.66 -28.84 -2.25
N ILE A 210 0.02 -27.66 -2.25
CA ILE A 210 -0.66 -27.12 -1.06
C ILE A 210 -1.79 -28.02 -0.61
N ASN A 211 -2.59 -28.54 -1.55
CA ASN A 211 -3.68 -29.46 -1.23
C ASN A 211 -3.13 -30.77 -0.61
N LYS A 212 -2.06 -31.36 -1.14
CA LYS A 212 -1.42 -32.56 -0.58
C LYS A 212 -0.89 -32.30 0.83
N ALA A 213 -0.33 -31.13 1.09
CA ALA A 213 0.24 -30.78 2.39
C ALA A 213 -0.83 -30.53 3.47
N SER A 214 -1.93 -29.86 3.11
CA SER A 214 -2.92 -29.35 4.06
C SER A 214 -4.27 -30.07 4.04
N GLY A 215 -4.61 -30.75 2.94
CA GLY A 215 -5.94 -31.30 2.67
C GLY A 215 -6.97 -30.25 2.22
N LYS A 216 -6.53 -29.01 1.92
CA LYS A 216 -7.39 -27.88 1.54
C LYS A 216 -6.84 -27.14 0.33
N ASN A 217 -7.72 -26.41 -0.37
CA ASN A 217 -7.37 -25.57 -1.50
C ASN A 217 -7.32 -24.09 -1.10
N VAL A 218 -6.42 -23.32 -1.71
CA VAL A 218 -6.40 -21.86 -1.51
C VAL A 218 -7.65 -21.23 -2.12
N ALA A 219 -8.14 -20.15 -1.50
CA ALA A 219 -9.31 -19.42 -1.99
C ALA A 219 -8.99 -18.45 -3.12
N LEU A 220 -7.76 -17.93 -3.19
CA LEU A 220 -7.32 -16.94 -4.17
C LEU A 220 -6.17 -17.51 -4.99
N VAL A 221 -6.30 -17.46 -6.32
CA VAL A 221 -5.32 -18.00 -7.25
C VAL A 221 -4.83 -16.89 -8.18
N GLY A 222 -3.51 -16.70 -8.18
CA GLY A 222 -2.85 -15.67 -8.97
C GLY A 222 -2.39 -16.20 -10.33
N PHE A 223 -2.57 -15.37 -11.37
CA PHE A 223 -2.15 -15.56 -12.74
C PHE A 223 -1.41 -14.33 -13.25
N ASP A 224 -0.70 -14.48 -14.37
CA ASP A 224 0.07 -13.41 -14.97
C ASP A 224 -0.22 -13.29 -16.48
N PHE A 225 -0.35 -12.05 -16.97
CA PHE A 225 -0.38 -11.76 -18.40
C PHE A 225 1.01 -11.66 -19.04
N LEU A 226 2.02 -12.21 -18.39
CA LEU A 226 3.44 -12.19 -18.79
C LEU A 226 3.67 -12.54 -20.28
N HIS A 227 2.83 -13.39 -20.86
CA HIS A 227 2.99 -13.90 -22.22
C HIS A 227 1.94 -13.39 -23.21
N THR A 228 1.06 -12.49 -22.77
CA THR A 228 -0.07 -12.00 -23.60
C THR A 228 0.37 -10.94 -24.60
N THR A 229 1.39 -10.17 -24.25
CA THR A 229 1.99 -9.15 -25.11
C THR A 229 3.51 -9.38 -25.20
N GLY A 230 4.21 -8.56 -25.97
CA GLY A 230 5.64 -8.71 -26.20
C GLY A 230 5.97 -9.36 -27.55
N LYS A 231 7.25 -9.60 -27.77
CA LYS A 231 7.80 -10.03 -29.05
C LYS A 231 7.28 -11.39 -29.51
N SER A 232 7.20 -12.33 -28.58
CA SER A 232 6.82 -13.72 -28.86
C SER A 232 5.33 -14.00 -28.66
N SER A 233 4.50 -13.00 -28.40
CA SER A 233 3.08 -13.17 -28.07
C SER A 233 2.24 -13.89 -29.15
N GLU A 234 2.69 -13.89 -30.42
CA GLU A 234 2.04 -14.58 -31.52
C GLU A 234 2.39 -16.09 -31.59
N GLU A 235 3.38 -16.54 -30.82
CA GLU A 235 3.79 -17.94 -30.81
C GLU A 235 2.75 -18.81 -30.08
N GLN A 236 2.54 -20.04 -30.56
CA GLN A 236 1.51 -20.94 -30.05
C GLN A 236 1.63 -21.20 -28.53
N TRP A 237 2.85 -21.30 -28.00
CA TRP A 237 3.08 -21.51 -26.58
C TRP A 237 2.58 -20.33 -25.73
N TYR A 238 2.87 -19.10 -26.17
CA TYR A 238 2.47 -17.87 -25.47
C TYR A 238 0.95 -17.65 -25.50
N GLN A 239 0.34 -17.92 -26.66
CA GLN A 239 -1.13 -17.90 -26.81
C GLN A 239 -1.78 -18.98 -25.94
N GLY A 240 -1.19 -20.18 -25.91
CA GLY A 240 -1.63 -21.29 -25.05
C GLY A 240 -1.58 -20.93 -23.57
N TYR A 241 -0.51 -20.26 -23.13
CA TYR A 241 -0.37 -19.78 -21.75
C TYR A 241 -1.49 -18.79 -21.37
N THR A 242 -1.73 -17.77 -22.20
CA THR A 242 -2.78 -16.78 -21.95
C THR A 242 -4.16 -17.42 -21.93
N HIS A 243 -4.46 -18.30 -22.91
CA HIS A 243 -5.71 -19.02 -22.96
C HIS A 243 -5.92 -19.88 -21.71
N ALA A 244 -4.93 -20.66 -21.31
CA ALA A 244 -5.03 -21.55 -20.15
C ALA A 244 -5.18 -20.76 -18.83
N SER A 245 -4.52 -19.61 -18.70
CA SER A 245 -4.70 -18.71 -17.55
C SER A 245 -6.16 -18.25 -17.42
N LEU A 246 -6.78 -17.85 -18.53
CA LEU A 246 -8.18 -17.42 -18.56
C LEU A 246 -9.15 -18.58 -18.23
N GLU A 247 -8.94 -19.76 -18.81
CA GLU A 247 -9.78 -20.95 -18.54
C GLU A 247 -9.65 -21.42 -17.10
N MET A 248 -8.43 -21.39 -16.56
CA MET A 248 -8.20 -21.73 -15.16
C MET A 248 -8.84 -20.70 -14.22
N ALA A 249 -8.79 -19.40 -14.55
CA ALA A 249 -9.50 -18.36 -13.79
C ALA A 249 -11.02 -18.59 -13.75
N LYS A 250 -11.62 -19.05 -14.86
CA LYS A 250 -13.03 -19.48 -14.90
C LYS A 250 -13.29 -20.68 -13.98
N THR A 251 -12.37 -21.64 -13.97
CA THR A 251 -12.45 -22.82 -13.08
C THR A 251 -12.39 -22.40 -11.60
N VAL A 252 -11.48 -21.49 -11.25
CA VAL A 252 -11.36 -20.92 -9.89
C VAL A 252 -12.65 -20.23 -9.47
N TRP A 253 -13.21 -19.35 -10.32
CA TRP A 253 -14.44 -18.63 -10.00
C TRP A 253 -15.64 -19.58 -9.85
N LYS A 254 -15.79 -20.56 -10.74
CA LYS A 254 -16.87 -21.56 -10.68
C LYS A 254 -16.78 -22.44 -9.42
N ALA A 255 -15.57 -22.68 -8.92
CA ALA A 255 -15.35 -23.38 -7.64
C ALA A 255 -15.66 -22.50 -6.41
N GLY A 256 -15.95 -21.21 -6.60
CA GLY A 256 -16.19 -20.24 -5.54
C GLY A 256 -14.96 -19.44 -5.12
N GLY A 257 -13.81 -19.70 -5.74
CA GLY A 257 -12.54 -18.99 -5.46
C GLY A 257 -12.46 -17.62 -6.13
N ILE A 258 -11.35 -16.95 -5.93
CA ILE A 258 -11.05 -15.59 -6.40
C ILE A 258 -9.90 -15.66 -7.41
N PRO A 259 -10.09 -15.37 -8.71
CA PRO A 259 -8.98 -15.19 -9.63
C PRO A 259 -8.33 -13.81 -9.42
N ALA A 260 -7.00 -13.76 -9.49
CA ALA A 260 -6.23 -12.54 -9.47
C ALA A 260 -5.24 -12.53 -10.64
N PHE A 261 -5.05 -11.38 -11.25
CA PHE A 261 -4.09 -11.21 -12.32
C PHE A 261 -3.14 -10.05 -12.01
N ASN A 262 -1.87 -10.27 -12.28
CA ASN A 262 -0.86 -9.23 -12.48
C ASN A 262 -0.37 -9.25 -13.93
N TRP A 263 0.52 -8.36 -14.28
CA TRP A 263 1.04 -8.25 -15.62
C TRP A 263 2.51 -7.84 -15.61
N HIS A 264 3.39 -8.82 -15.82
CA HIS A 264 4.78 -8.55 -16.18
C HIS A 264 4.81 -8.11 -17.65
N TRP A 265 4.60 -6.83 -17.85
CA TRP A 265 4.42 -6.22 -19.16
C TRP A 265 5.74 -6.13 -19.92
N LYS A 266 5.91 -7.00 -20.88
CA LYS A 266 7.09 -7.03 -21.76
C LYS A 266 7.12 -5.79 -22.65
N ASP A 267 8.29 -5.54 -23.23
CA ASP A 267 8.56 -4.40 -24.12
C ASP A 267 7.41 -4.14 -25.11
N PRO A 268 6.72 -3.00 -24.99
CA PRO A 268 5.59 -2.67 -25.88
C PRO A 268 6.00 -2.53 -27.35
N MET A 269 7.26 -2.14 -27.63
CA MET A 269 7.77 -2.04 -29.00
C MET A 269 8.10 -3.40 -29.61
N LYS A 270 8.04 -4.49 -28.82
CA LYS A 270 8.33 -5.86 -29.24
C LYS A 270 9.76 -6.06 -29.77
N GLU A 271 10.70 -5.25 -29.32
CA GLU A 271 12.11 -5.36 -29.73
C GLU A 271 12.78 -6.52 -29.01
N VAL A 272 12.49 -6.67 -27.71
CA VAL A 272 13.04 -7.72 -26.85
C VAL A 272 11.96 -8.44 -26.04
N GLU A 273 12.25 -9.66 -25.60
CA GLU A 273 11.37 -10.45 -24.74
C GLU A 273 11.72 -10.19 -23.26
N ALA A 274 11.57 -8.93 -22.83
CA ALA A 274 11.96 -8.48 -21.50
C ALA A 274 11.01 -7.41 -20.96
N PHE A 275 10.90 -7.35 -19.64
CA PHE A 275 10.21 -6.32 -18.86
C PHE A 275 11.17 -5.63 -17.86
N TYR A 276 12.31 -6.23 -17.55
CA TYR A 276 13.37 -5.62 -16.77
C TYR A 276 14.10 -4.54 -17.55
N THR A 277 14.67 -3.56 -16.82
CA THR A 277 15.60 -2.56 -17.38
C THR A 277 17.05 -2.95 -17.16
N GLN A 278 17.97 -2.27 -17.80
CA GLN A 278 19.39 -2.54 -17.65
C GLN A 278 19.86 -2.40 -16.20
N SER A 279 19.30 -1.47 -15.44
CA SER A 279 19.66 -1.21 -14.04
C SER A 279 19.36 -2.39 -13.11
N SER A 280 18.48 -3.32 -13.50
CA SER A 280 18.14 -4.52 -12.72
C SER A 280 19.24 -5.58 -12.69
N GLY A 281 20.23 -5.51 -13.60
CA GLY A 281 21.24 -6.54 -13.83
C GLY A 281 20.73 -7.81 -14.52
N ASN A 282 19.44 -7.87 -14.89
CA ASN A 282 18.86 -9.00 -15.62
C ASN A 282 19.11 -8.89 -17.12
N THR A 283 19.23 -10.05 -17.80
CA THR A 283 19.34 -10.14 -19.26
C THR A 283 18.39 -11.21 -19.78
N PRO A 284 17.61 -10.96 -20.87
CA PRO A 284 17.56 -9.71 -21.62
C PRO A 284 16.91 -8.56 -20.82
N TYR A 285 17.16 -7.30 -21.23
CA TYR A 285 16.50 -6.12 -20.71
C TYR A 285 15.92 -5.27 -21.84
N THR A 286 14.94 -4.41 -21.54
CA THR A 286 14.36 -3.44 -22.47
C THR A 286 14.86 -2.03 -22.20
N GLU A 287 14.99 -1.23 -23.27
CA GLU A 287 15.26 0.22 -23.24
C GLU A 287 13.98 1.04 -23.44
N PHE A 288 12.81 0.39 -23.30
CA PHE A 288 11.54 1.10 -23.40
C PHE A 288 11.42 2.12 -22.26
N SER A 289 10.93 3.31 -22.59
CA SER A 289 10.75 4.42 -21.65
C SER A 289 9.39 5.07 -21.89
N ILE A 290 8.65 5.30 -20.81
CA ILE A 290 7.35 6.00 -20.85
C ILE A 290 7.53 7.41 -21.39
N THR A 291 8.66 8.07 -21.13
CA THR A 291 8.92 9.45 -21.54
C THR A 291 9.02 9.62 -23.06
N LYS A 292 9.22 8.54 -23.82
CA LYS A 292 9.08 8.56 -25.28
C LYS A 292 7.62 8.75 -25.71
N ALA A 293 6.67 8.22 -24.95
CA ALA A 293 5.23 8.31 -25.18
C ALA A 293 4.55 9.44 -24.41
N TYR A 294 5.17 9.96 -23.36
CA TYR A 294 4.59 10.93 -22.43
C TYR A 294 5.53 12.12 -22.22
N ASP A 295 4.97 13.32 -22.18
CA ASP A 295 5.67 14.57 -21.89
C ASP A 295 5.39 14.96 -20.44
N SER A 296 6.37 14.75 -19.54
CA SER A 296 6.24 15.03 -18.12
C SER A 296 6.13 16.53 -17.79
N GLU A 297 6.71 17.42 -18.62
CA GLU A 297 6.59 18.85 -18.40
C GLU A 297 5.20 19.37 -18.78
N ALA A 298 4.70 18.95 -19.94
CA ALA A 298 3.36 19.30 -20.41
C ALA A 298 2.24 18.45 -19.76
N LYS A 299 2.59 17.35 -19.08
CA LYS A 299 1.69 16.32 -18.53
C LYS A 299 0.70 15.80 -19.57
N LYS A 300 1.23 15.43 -20.74
CA LYS A 300 0.43 15.01 -21.90
C LYS A 300 1.01 13.80 -22.60
N TRP A 301 0.14 12.92 -23.06
CA TRP A 301 0.48 11.81 -23.93
C TRP A 301 0.79 12.31 -25.34
N LYS A 302 1.87 11.82 -25.92
CA LYS A 302 2.28 12.05 -27.31
C LYS A 302 1.53 11.04 -28.19
N THR A 303 0.25 11.27 -28.42
CA THR A 303 -0.68 10.28 -29.02
C THR A 303 -0.27 9.81 -30.42
N GLU A 304 0.57 10.57 -31.12
CA GLU A 304 1.06 10.21 -32.46
C GLU A 304 2.37 9.38 -32.39
N SER A 305 3.02 9.26 -31.23
CA SER A 305 4.24 8.45 -31.12
C SER A 305 3.93 6.96 -31.25
N ASP A 306 4.90 6.22 -31.76
CA ASP A 306 4.77 4.77 -31.91
C ASP A 306 4.75 4.07 -30.55
N GLU A 307 5.47 4.62 -29.57
CA GLU A 307 5.49 4.12 -28.19
C GLU A 307 4.12 4.27 -27.52
N TYR A 308 3.44 5.42 -27.69
CA TYR A 308 2.06 5.57 -27.17
C TYR A 308 1.11 4.58 -27.82
N LYS A 309 1.17 4.43 -29.14
CA LYS A 309 0.32 3.47 -29.88
C LYS A 309 0.61 2.03 -29.46
N ALA A 310 1.87 1.70 -29.15
CA ALA A 310 2.27 0.40 -28.63
C ALA A 310 1.70 0.13 -27.22
N ILE A 311 1.80 1.11 -26.32
CA ILE A 311 1.21 1.06 -24.97
C ILE A 311 -0.30 0.79 -25.07
N VAL A 312 -1.03 1.59 -25.87
CA VAL A 312 -2.49 1.47 -25.99
C VAL A 312 -2.89 0.13 -26.62
N ARG A 313 -2.18 -0.31 -27.66
CA ARG A 313 -2.39 -1.62 -28.30
C ARG A 313 -2.31 -2.76 -27.28
N ASP A 314 -1.26 -2.77 -26.47
CA ASP A 314 -1.04 -3.84 -25.50
C ASP A 314 -2.11 -3.80 -24.38
N MET A 315 -2.48 -2.61 -23.92
CA MET A 315 -3.59 -2.43 -22.98
C MET A 315 -4.90 -2.97 -23.55
N GLU A 316 -5.20 -2.71 -24.83
CA GLU A 316 -6.42 -3.20 -25.47
C GLU A 316 -6.44 -4.73 -25.60
N ILE A 317 -5.30 -5.35 -25.91
CA ILE A 317 -5.17 -6.82 -25.98
C ILE A 317 -5.50 -7.46 -24.62
N VAL A 318 -4.92 -6.93 -23.55
CA VAL A 318 -5.17 -7.43 -22.19
C VAL A 318 -6.62 -7.16 -21.76
N ALA A 319 -7.14 -5.96 -22.05
CA ALA A 319 -8.52 -5.63 -21.76
C ALA A 319 -9.51 -6.55 -22.49
N ASP A 320 -9.28 -6.88 -23.77
CA ASP A 320 -10.11 -7.79 -24.55
C ASP A 320 -10.09 -9.22 -23.97
N SER A 321 -8.93 -9.65 -23.45
CA SER A 321 -8.81 -10.92 -22.72
C SER A 321 -9.66 -10.92 -21.44
N LEU A 322 -9.56 -9.86 -20.64
CA LEU A 322 -10.34 -9.68 -19.40
C LEU A 322 -11.85 -9.54 -19.66
N LEU A 323 -12.25 -8.92 -20.78
CA LEU A 323 -13.66 -8.84 -21.20
C LEU A 323 -14.30 -10.22 -21.42
N THR A 324 -13.52 -11.25 -21.76
CA THR A 324 -14.04 -12.62 -21.86
C THR A 324 -14.53 -13.13 -20.51
N LEU A 325 -13.81 -12.81 -19.43
CA LEU A 325 -14.21 -13.15 -18.06
C LEU A 325 -15.44 -12.34 -17.62
N GLN A 326 -15.47 -11.03 -17.92
CA GLN A 326 -16.63 -10.20 -17.60
C GLN A 326 -17.91 -10.71 -18.25
N LYS A 327 -17.85 -11.13 -19.53
CA LYS A 327 -19.00 -11.68 -20.25
C LYS A 327 -19.56 -12.95 -19.59
N GLU A 328 -18.72 -13.69 -18.87
CA GLU A 328 -19.13 -14.87 -18.09
C GLU A 328 -19.52 -14.53 -16.64
N GLY A 329 -19.61 -13.24 -16.29
CA GLY A 329 -19.98 -12.79 -14.95
C GLY A 329 -18.91 -13.00 -13.90
N ILE A 330 -17.64 -13.06 -14.29
CA ILE A 330 -16.49 -13.30 -13.41
C ILE A 330 -15.85 -11.98 -13.02
N ALA A 331 -15.72 -11.74 -11.73
CA ALA A 331 -14.90 -10.64 -11.21
C ALA A 331 -13.51 -11.15 -10.82
N LEU A 332 -12.55 -10.25 -10.78
CA LEU A 332 -11.17 -10.58 -10.44
C LEU A 332 -10.42 -9.43 -9.78
N ILE A 333 -9.34 -9.77 -9.08
CA ILE A 333 -8.37 -8.82 -8.57
C ILE A 333 -7.38 -8.49 -9.69
N TRP A 334 -7.19 -7.20 -9.94
CA TRP A 334 -6.27 -6.68 -10.96
C TRP A 334 -5.14 -5.88 -10.32
N ARG A 335 -3.91 -6.37 -10.47
CA ARG A 335 -2.69 -5.79 -9.88
C ARG A 335 -1.67 -5.41 -10.95
N PRO A 336 -1.88 -4.29 -11.68
CA PRO A 336 -0.96 -3.82 -12.71
C PRO A 336 0.19 -3.02 -12.11
N LEU A 337 1.27 -2.87 -12.89
CA LEU A 337 2.41 -1.98 -12.64
C LEU A 337 2.99 -2.13 -11.22
N HIS A 338 3.01 -3.36 -10.71
CA HIS A 338 3.51 -3.67 -9.38
C HIS A 338 5.00 -3.32 -9.24
N GLU A 339 5.45 -3.07 -8.02
CA GLU A 339 6.84 -2.77 -7.67
C GLU A 339 7.48 -1.61 -8.46
N ALA A 340 6.67 -0.65 -8.92
CA ALA A 340 7.13 0.43 -9.78
C ALA A 340 8.23 1.27 -9.15
N SER A 341 8.15 1.54 -7.84
CA SER A 341 9.13 2.33 -7.08
C SER A 341 10.53 1.70 -7.02
N GLY A 342 10.63 0.39 -7.26
CA GLY A 342 11.91 -0.32 -7.35
C GLY A 342 12.72 0.00 -8.61
N ALA A 343 12.07 0.55 -9.64
CA ALA A 343 12.67 0.97 -10.91
C ALA A 343 13.42 -0.12 -11.69
N TRP A 344 13.24 -1.40 -11.33
CA TRP A 344 13.81 -2.52 -12.08
C TRP A 344 12.96 -2.95 -13.28
N PHE A 345 11.70 -2.55 -13.32
CA PHE A 345 10.80 -2.72 -14.44
C PHE A 345 10.68 -1.43 -15.25
N TRP A 346 10.45 -1.53 -16.57
CA TRP A 346 10.39 -0.36 -17.44
C TRP A 346 9.30 0.65 -17.03
N TRP A 347 8.19 0.20 -16.43
CA TRP A 347 7.10 1.10 -15.99
C TRP A 347 7.45 1.93 -14.75
N GLY A 348 8.57 1.62 -14.06
CA GLY A 348 9.07 2.39 -12.91
C GLY A 348 10.34 3.20 -13.21
N THR A 349 11.07 2.89 -14.27
CA THR A 349 12.40 3.46 -14.53
C THR A 349 12.40 4.98 -14.71
N ASP A 350 11.34 5.54 -15.27
CA ASP A 350 11.23 6.98 -15.54
C ASP A 350 10.72 7.79 -14.33
N GLY A 351 10.54 7.16 -13.18
CA GLY A 351 10.08 7.78 -11.94
C GLY A 351 8.57 7.79 -11.75
N ALA A 352 8.15 8.37 -10.63
CA ALA A 352 6.79 8.29 -10.13
C ALA A 352 5.75 8.93 -11.05
N GLU A 353 6.00 10.13 -11.54
CA GLU A 353 5.02 10.90 -12.32
C GLU A 353 4.61 10.20 -13.63
N PRO A 354 5.54 9.72 -14.49
CA PRO A 354 5.19 8.95 -15.69
C PRO A 354 4.46 7.63 -15.35
N CYS A 355 4.85 6.94 -14.29
CA CYS A 355 4.18 5.71 -13.84
C CYS A 355 2.73 5.97 -13.42
N VAL A 356 2.49 7.03 -12.64
CA VAL A 356 1.14 7.47 -12.26
C VAL A 356 0.30 7.80 -13.48
N ALA A 357 0.87 8.49 -14.48
CA ALA A 357 0.19 8.78 -15.74
C ALA A 357 -0.17 7.49 -16.49
N LEU A 358 0.73 6.50 -16.51
CA LEU A 358 0.50 5.19 -17.14
C LEU A 358 -0.64 4.41 -16.45
N TYR A 359 -0.66 4.40 -15.10
CA TYR A 359 -1.74 3.76 -14.35
C TYR A 359 -3.10 4.38 -14.66
N LYS A 360 -3.18 5.70 -14.68
CA LYS A 360 -4.41 6.45 -15.03
C LYS A 360 -4.85 6.21 -16.47
N LEU A 361 -3.91 6.15 -17.41
CA LEU A 361 -4.19 5.78 -18.81
C LEU A 361 -4.76 4.37 -18.91
N MET A 362 -4.20 3.42 -18.15
CA MET A 362 -4.70 2.04 -18.12
C MET A 362 -6.12 1.97 -17.55
N PHE A 363 -6.37 2.65 -16.43
CA PHE A 363 -7.71 2.73 -15.84
C PHE A 363 -8.72 3.32 -16.83
N ASP A 364 -8.40 4.45 -17.46
CA ASP A 364 -9.26 5.07 -18.48
C ASP A 364 -9.51 4.15 -19.67
N THR A 365 -8.47 3.48 -20.15
CA THR A 365 -8.59 2.55 -21.29
C THR A 365 -9.45 1.34 -20.92
N PHE A 366 -9.25 0.73 -19.76
CA PHE A 366 -9.98 -0.47 -19.36
C PHE A 366 -11.42 -0.13 -18.98
N VAL A 367 -11.62 0.85 -18.11
CA VAL A 367 -12.95 1.16 -17.58
C VAL A 367 -13.78 1.99 -18.56
N ASN A 368 -13.26 3.15 -19.01
CA ASN A 368 -14.07 4.09 -19.76
C ASN A 368 -14.16 3.75 -21.26
N LYS A 369 -13.04 3.25 -21.86
CA LYS A 369 -13.04 2.94 -23.32
C LYS A 369 -13.49 1.52 -23.63
N LYS A 370 -13.05 0.53 -22.84
CA LYS A 370 -13.35 -0.89 -23.07
C LYS A 370 -14.55 -1.41 -22.27
N GLY A 371 -15.02 -0.67 -21.25
CA GLY A 371 -16.17 -1.04 -20.43
C GLY A 371 -15.91 -2.22 -19.50
N LEU A 372 -14.69 -2.34 -18.98
CA LEU A 372 -14.33 -3.32 -17.97
C LEU A 372 -14.78 -2.83 -16.59
N HIS A 373 -15.83 -3.44 -16.05
CA HIS A 373 -16.44 -3.09 -14.77
C HIS A 373 -16.40 -4.24 -13.74
N ASN A 374 -15.61 -5.27 -14.01
CA ASN A 374 -15.49 -6.48 -13.18
C ASN A 374 -14.17 -6.56 -12.40
N LEU A 375 -13.35 -5.50 -12.41
CA LEU A 375 -12.03 -5.47 -11.80
C LEU A 375 -12.05 -4.83 -10.42
N ILE A 376 -11.30 -5.41 -9.47
CA ILE A 376 -10.93 -4.81 -8.20
C ILE A 376 -9.45 -4.40 -8.30
N TRP A 377 -9.19 -3.09 -8.25
CA TRP A 377 -7.90 -2.49 -8.57
C TRP A 377 -6.96 -2.48 -7.37
N VAL A 378 -5.78 -3.06 -7.53
CA VAL A 378 -4.73 -3.09 -6.50
C VAL A 378 -3.56 -2.22 -6.92
N TRP A 379 -3.13 -1.35 -6.04
CA TRP A 379 -1.86 -0.63 -6.13
C TRP A 379 -0.83 -1.31 -5.21
N THR A 380 0.33 -1.67 -5.75
CA THR A 380 1.44 -2.19 -4.93
C THR A 380 2.32 -1.06 -4.46
N THR A 381 2.51 -0.95 -3.16
CA THR A 381 3.36 0.06 -2.51
C THR A 381 4.58 -0.57 -1.84
N ASP A 382 5.62 0.22 -1.67
CA ASP A 382 6.67 -0.02 -0.69
C ASP A 382 6.46 0.84 0.57
N GLU A 383 7.48 0.97 1.41
CA GLU A 383 7.44 1.76 2.64
C GLU A 383 8.46 2.91 2.61
N ALA A 384 8.94 3.29 1.42
CA ALA A 384 9.87 4.39 1.25
C ALA A 384 9.21 5.75 1.55
N THR A 385 10.02 6.76 1.79
CA THR A 385 9.54 8.11 2.11
C THR A 385 8.79 8.78 0.96
N ASP A 386 9.07 8.38 -0.27
CA ASP A 386 8.47 8.86 -1.52
C ASP A 386 7.38 7.94 -2.08
N ALA A 387 7.00 6.88 -1.34
CA ALA A 387 6.00 5.91 -1.81
C ALA A 387 4.67 6.54 -2.24
N LEU A 388 4.26 7.63 -1.60
CA LEU A 388 3.03 8.34 -1.96
C LEU A 388 3.13 9.14 -3.27
N ASP A 389 4.33 9.48 -3.73
CA ASP A 389 4.51 10.15 -5.03
C ASP A 389 4.13 9.23 -6.20
N TRP A 390 4.21 7.92 -5.98
CA TRP A 390 3.86 6.87 -6.93
C TRP A 390 2.36 6.52 -6.95
N TYR A 391 1.60 7.00 -5.97
CA TYR A 391 0.20 6.63 -5.80
C TYR A 391 -0.71 7.32 -6.83
N PRO A 392 -1.49 6.58 -7.63
CA PRO A 392 -2.33 7.18 -8.66
C PRO A 392 -3.52 7.97 -8.12
N GLY A 393 -3.90 7.78 -6.86
CA GLY A 393 -4.99 8.46 -6.19
C GLY A 393 -6.10 7.53 -5.70
N ASP A 394 -6.84 8.01 -4.70
CA ASP A 394 -7.91 7.23 -4.04
C ASP A 394 -9.02 6.78 -5.00
N GLU A 395 -9.23 7.53 -6.08
CA GLU A 395 -10.27 7.28 -7.09
C GLU A 395 -9.92 6.18 -8.10
N TYR A 396 -8.68 5.70 -8.11
CA TYR A 396 -8.19 4.67 -9.04
C TYR A 396 -7.87 3.34 -8.36
N VAL A 397 -7.89 3.29 -7.03
CA VAL A 397 -7.38 2.15 -6.25
C VAL A 397 -8.43 1.70 -5.24
N ASP A 398 -8.73 0.41 -5.24
CA ASP A 398 -9.58 -0.25 -4.23
C ASP A 398 -8.77 -0.72 -3.03
N ILE A 399 -7.62 -1.32 -3.28
CA ILE A 399 -6.80 -2.05 -2.31
C ILE A 399 -5.35 -1.63 -2.44
N VAL A 400 -4.66 -1.46 -1.33
CA VAL A 400 -3.21 -1.25 -1.31
C VAL A 400 -2.54 -2.55 -0.94
N GLY A 401 -1.68 -3.03 -1.82
CA GLY A 401 -0.89 -4.22 -1.66
C GLY A 401 0.54 -3.92 -1.23
N ARG A 402 1.12 -4.81 -0.47
CA ARG A 402 2.53 -4.83 -0.13
C ARG A 402 3.15 -6.12 -0.67
N ASP A 403 4.20 -5.99 -1.51
CA ASP A 403 5.03 -7.11 -1.91
C ASP A 403 6.19 -7.21 -0.91
N TYR A 404 6.26 -8.32 -0.17
CA TYR A 404 7.18 -8.44 0.96
C TYR A 404 8.03 -9.70 0.88
N TYR A 405 9.35 -9.51 0.74
CA TYR A 405 10.36 -10.55 0.76
C TYR A 405 11.44 -10.20 1.79
N TYR A 406 11.87 -11.19 2.57
CA TYR A 406 13.04 -11.01 3.44
C TYR A 406 14.33 -10.94 2.62
N TYR A 407 15.20 -10.04 3.00
CA TYR A 407 16.54 -9.96 2.44
C TYR A 407 17.59 -9.91 3.56
N PRO A 408 18.62 -10.80 3.58
CA PRO A 408 18.76 -11.97 2.69
C PRO A 408 17.54 -12.90 2.79
N ARG A 409 17.27 -13.64 1.69
CA ARG A 409 16.12 -14.55 1.63
C ARG A 409 16.20 -15.62 2.70
N GLU A 410 15.22 -15.70 3.56
CA GLU A 410 15.06 -16.67 4.64
C GLU A 410 13.59 -16.95 4.93
N ALA A 411 13.30 -18.11 5.51
CA ALA A 411 11.95 -18.43 5.99
C ALA A 411 11.62 -17.59 7.23
N ASN A 412 10.59 -16.78 7.14
CA ASN A 412 10.12 -15.97 8.28
C ASN A 412 8.60 -15.80 8.22
N HIS A 413 7.91 -16.42 9.15
CA HIS A 413 6.46 -16.45 9.25
C HIS A 413 5.89 -15.40 10.23
N ALA A 414 6.62 -14.33 10.51
CA ALA A 414 6.14 -13.22 11.33
C ALA A 414 4.90 -12.55 10.70
N SER A 415 4.08 -11.94 11.54
CA SER A 415 2.83 -11.29 11.12
C SER A 415 3.01 -10.05 10.26
N LEU A 416 4.21 -9.46 10.27
CA LEU A 416 4.55 -8.20 9.60
C LEU A 416 3.69 -7.01 10.07
N ILE A 417 3.30 -6.99 11.35
CA ILE A 417 2.44 -5.96 11.94
C ILE A 417 2.98 -4.55 11.76
N SER A 418 4.30 -4.37 11.83
CA SER A 418 4.93 -3.07 11.64
C SER A 418 4.68 -2.52 10.24
N SER A 419 4.90 -3.35 9.21
CA SER A 419 4.64 -3.04 7.80
C SER A 419 3.14 -2.78 7.57
N PHE A 420 2.28 -3.64 8.14
CA PHE A 420 0.82 -3.48 8.04
C PHE A 420 0.34 -2.11 8.54
N GLU A 421 0.75 -1.71 9.75
CA GLU A 421 0.32 -0.42 10.31
C GLU A 421 0.95 0.78 9.59
N LYS A 422 2.19 0.67 9.09
CA LYS A 422 2.79 1.70 8.24
C LYS A 422 2.00 1.91 6.95
N VAL A 423 1.73 0.85 6.22
CA VAL A 423 0.95 0.93 4.97
C VAL A 423 -0.45 1.46 5.25
N LYS A 424 -1.15 0.94 6.26
CA LYS A 424 -2.47 1.44 6.69
C LYS A 424 -2.46 2.95 6.92
N GLU A 425 -1.50 3.45 7.67
CA GLU A 425 -1.41 4.86 8.03
C GLU A 425 -1.03 5.74 6.82
N MET A 426 -0.06 5.31 6.00
CA MET A 426 0.35 6.03 4.79
C MET A 426 -0.84 6.34 3.88
N TYR A 427 -1.78 5.40 3.76
CA TYR A 427 -3.00 5.57 2.96
C TYR A 427 -4.23 6.02 3.79
N GLY A 428 -3.99 6.56 5.00
CA GLY A 428 -5.03 7.15 5.86
C GLY A 428 -6.12 6.17 6.29
N ALA A 429 -5.82 4.87 6.35
CA ALA A 429 -6.77 3.79 6.63
C ALA A 429 -8.02 3.78 5.72
N LYS A 430 -7.89 4.28 4.48
CA LYS A 430 -8.99 4.39 3.52
C LYS A 430 -9.12 3.20 2.58
N LYS A 431 -8.15 2.31 2.56
CA LYS A 431 -8.06 1.17 1.66
C LYS A 431 -7.91 -0.13 2.43
N ILE A 432 -8.45 -1.22 1.89
CA ILE A 432 -8.06 -2.56 2.32
C ILE A 432 -6.55 -2.70 2.13
N VAL A 433 -5.86 -3.33 3.08
CA VAL A 433 -4.43 -3.59 3.03
C VAL A 433 -4.17 -5.09 2.92
N THR A 434 -3.24 -5.48 2.07
CA THR A 434 -2.95 -6.89 1.81
C THR A 434 -1.48 -7.17 1.53
N LEU A 435 -1.04 -8.42 1.71
CA LEU A 435 0.18 -8.93 1.10
C LEU A 435 -0.16 -9.36 -0.33
N SER A 436 0.07 -8.47 -1.29
CA SER A 436 -0.25 -8.72 -2.70
C SER A 436 0.70 -9.70 -3.34
N GLU A 437 1.92 -9.80 -2.78
CA GLU A 437 2.94 -10.78 -3.12
C GLU A 437 3.87 -10.97 -1.92
N ASN A 438 4.32 -12.17 -1.65
CA ASN A 438 5.23 -12.40 -0.53
C ASN A 438 6.10 -13.66 -0.71
N GLY A 439 7.14 -13.75 0.10
CA GLY A 439 7.89 -14.98 0.30
C GLY A 439 7.17 -15.90 1.29
N SER A 440 7.62 -15.91 2.55
CA SER A 440 6.99 -16.72 3.60
C SER A 440 5.57 -16.25 3.94
N VAL A 441 4.65 -17.19 4.11
CA VAL A 441 3.29 -16.92 4.57
C VAL A 441 3.32 -16.59 6.07
N PRO A 442 2.76 -15.45 6.52
CA PRO A 442 2.69 -15.15 7.94
C PRO A 442 1.74 -16.12 8.67
N TYR A 443 2.12 -16.54 9.88
CA TYR A 443 1.26 -17.43 10.66
C TYR A 443 0.01 -16.72 11.16
N PRO A 444 -1.20 -17.30 10.92
CA PRO A 444 -2.48 -16.67 11.25
C PRO A 444 -2.65 -16.33 12.74
N ASP A 445 -2.11 -17.15 13.63
CA ASP A 445 -2.18 -16.89 15.07
C ASP A 445 -1.40 -15.63 15.46
N SER A 446 -0.25 -15.40 14.83
CA SER A 446 0.54 -14.18 15.04
C SER A 446 -0.21 -12.96 14.49
N MET A 447 -0.77 -13.06 13.27
CA MET A 447 -1.59 -11.99 12.68
C MET A 447 -2.79 -11.63 13.55
N LYS A 448 -3.51 -12.64 14.08
CA LYS A 448 -4.65 -12.44 14.96
C LYS A 448 -4.24 -11.81 16.30
N ALA A 449 -3.10 -12.23 16.87
CA ALA A 449 -2.64 -11.78 18.18
C ALA A 449 -2.22 -10.30 18.20
N ASP A 450 -1.61 -9.79 17.13
CA ASP A 450 -1.10 -8.41 17.06
C ASP A 450 -1.93 -7.48 16.17
N GLY A 451 -2.87 -8.04 15.40
CA GLY A 451 -3.82 -7.30 14.57
C GLY A 451 -3.28 -6.94 13.18
N ALA A 452 -2.27 -7.66 12.67
CA ALA A 452 -1.83 -7.54 11.28
C ALA A 452 -2.87 -8.16 10.33
N ASN A 453 -3.95 -7.45 10.11
CA ASN A 453 -5.13 -7.95 9.43
C ASN A 453 -4.99 -7.91 7.89
N TRP A 454 -3.94 -8.49 7.34
CA TRP A 454 -3.76 -8.62 5.90
C TRP A 454 -4.98 -9.31 5.28
N SER A 455 -5.60 -8.67 4.27
CA SER A 455 -6.81 -9.20 3.61
C SER A 455 -6.56 -10.58 3.00
N TRP A 456 -5.40 -10.74 2.38
CA TRP A 456 -4.87 -12.02 1.92
C TRP A 456 -3.35 -12.05 2.00
N PHE A 457 -2.77 -13.22 1.85
CA PHE A 457 -1.36 -13.47 1.53
C PHE A 457 -1.27 -14.17 0.17
N MET A 458 -0.20 -13.94 -0.59
CA MET A 458 0.02 -14.53 -1.90
C MET A 458 1.49 -14.82 -2.15
N PRO A 459 2.03 -15.96 -1.66
CA PRO A 459 3.39 -16.36 -2.01
C PRO A 459 3.57 -16.46 -3.52
N TRP A 460 4.75 -16.04 -3.99
CA TRP A 460 5.13 -16.25 -5.37
C TRP A 460 5.24 -17.74 -5.68
N TYR A 461 5.17 -18.10 -6.93
CA TYR A 461 5.22 -19.51 -7.36
C TYR A 461 6.59 -20.17 -7.13
N GLY A 462 6.69 -21.47 -7.42
CA GLY A 462 7.90 -22.26 -7.37
C GLY A 462 8.48 -22.35 -5.96
N ASP A 463 9.77 -22.04 -5.79
CA ASP A 463 10.51 -22.13 -4.52
C ASP A 463 9.94 -21.27 -3.39
N TYR A 464 9.11 -20.28 -3.68
CA TYR A 464 8.43 -19.51 -2.64
C TYR A 464 7.16 -20.19 -2.14
N ALA A 465 6.45 -20.91 -3.01
CA ALA A 465 5.23 -21.63 -2.63
C ALA A 465 5.47 -23.06 -2.16
N MET A 466 6.61 -23.63 -2.50
CA MET A 466 6.96 -25.03 -2.23
C MET A 466 8.33 -25.13 -1.55
N GLU A 467 8.73 -26.34 -1.19
CA GLU A 467 10.08 -26.57 -0.66
C GLU A 467 11.16 -26.14 -1.64
N GLY A 468 11.97 -25.16 -1.24
CA GLY A 468 13.06 -24.58 -2.01
C GLY A 468 14.30 -24.37 -1.14
N TRP A 469 15.32 -23.73 -1.69
CA TRP A 469 16.61 -23.57 -1.00
C TRP A 469 16.52 -22.71 0.28
N ALA A 470 15.64 -21.71 0.33
CA ALA A 470 15.41 -20.87 1.50
C ALA A 470 14.26 -21.38 2.39
N ASN A 471 13.52 -22.36 1.88
CA ASN A 471 12.40 -23.01 2.58
C ASN A 471 11.34 -21.98 3.09
N ASP A 472 11.06 -20.93 2.29
CA ASP A 472 10.08 -19.89 2.62
C ASP A 472 8.75 -20.48 3.06
N ASN A 473 8.28 -21.50 2.31
CA ASN A 473 7.11 -22.29 2.66
C ASN A 473 7.36 -23.77 2.38
N ASN A 474 6.84 -24.62 3.22
CA ASN A 474 6.93 -26.06 3.12
C ASN A 474 5.62 -26.73 3.51
N ALA A 475 5.57 -28.05 3.46
CA ALA A 475 4.35 -28.80 3.78
C ALA A 475 3.82 -28.52 5.20
N GLU A 476 4.70 -28.33 6.20
CA GLU A 476 4.28 -28.06 7.58
C GLU A 476 3.73 -26.64 7.75
N SER A 477 4.37 -25.64 7.12
CA SER A 477 3.86 -24.26 7.14
C SER A 477 2.49 -24.17 6.47
N TRP A 478 2.31 -24.80 5.30
CA TRP A 478 1.01 -24.85 4.63
C TRP A 478 -0.05 -25.58 5.46
N LYS A 479 0.29 -26.71 6.08
CA LYS A 479 -0.61 -27.41 6.97
C LYS A 479 -1.04 -26.54 8.14
N THR A 480 -0.11 -25.80 8.76
CA THR A 480 -0.37 -24.88 9.86
C THR A 480 -1.32 -23.77 9.43
N VAL A 481 -1.01 -23.11 8.32
CA VAL A 481 -1.75 -21.94 7.82
C VAL A 481 -3.13 -22.32 7.34
N MET A 482 -3.26 -23.34 6.48
CA MET A 482 -4.52 -23.72 5.83
C MET A 482 -5.53 -24.37 6.80
N ASN A 483 -5.09 -24.94 7.92
CA ASN A 483 -5.97 -25.54 8.92
C ASN A 483 -6.28 -24.59 10.09
N ASN A 484 -5.84 -23.35 10.04
CA ASN A 484 -6.17 -22.34 11.04
C ASN A 484 -7.54 -21.71 10.77
N GLU A 485 -8.37 -21.54 11.80
CA GLU A 485 -9.70 -20.94 11.66
C GLU A 485 -9.71 -19.48 11.17
N TYR A 486 -8.59 -18.77 11.36
CA TYR A 486 -8.41 -17.39 10.88
C TYR A 486 -8.15 -17.33 9.36
N THR A 487 -7.78 -18.44 8.73
CA THR A 487 -7.54 -18.53 7.28
C THR A 487 -8.82 -18.93 6.54
N ILE A 488 -9.17 -18.18 5.50
CA ILE A 488 -10.23 -18.54 4.55
C ILE A 488 -9.61 -19.40 3.46
N THR A 489 -10.08 -20.63 3.33
CA THR A 489 -9.73 -21.57 2.27
C THR A 489 -10.84 -21.65 1.24
N LEU A 490 -10.63 -22.32 0.12
CA LEU A 490 -11.67 -22.50 -0.90
C LEU A 490 -12.91 -23.19 -0.32
N GLU A 491 -12.72 -24.11 0.62
CA GLU A 491 -13.78 -24.84 1.30
C GLU A 491 -14.65 -23.94 2.20
N ASP A 492 -14.11 -22.78 2.62
CA ASP A 492 -14.82 -21.77 3.41
C ASP A 492 -15.59 -20.75 2.55
N MET A 493 -15.36 -20.74 1.23
CA MET A 493 -15.98 -19.77 0.35
C MET A 493 -17.48 -20.02 0.20
N PRO A 494 -18.31 -18.95 0.19
CA PRO A 494 -19.77 -19.11 0.20
C PRO A 494 -20.35 -19.60 -1.15
N GLY A 495 -19.55 -19.56 -2.23
CA GLY A 495 -20.00 -19.72 -3.60
C GLY A 495 -20.71 -18.46 -4.13
N TRP A 496 -20.25 -17.94 -5.27
CA TRP A 496 -20.67 -16.63 -5.79
C TRP A 496 -22.15 -16.57 -6.17
N ASP A 497 -22.77 -17.67 -6.55
CA ASP A 497 -24.21 -17.75 -6.84
C ASP A 497 -25.07 -17.57 -5.60
N LYS A 498 -24.59 -18.00 -4.45
CA LYS A 498 -25.29 -17.96 -3.17
C LYS A 498 -24.96 -16.72 -2.37
N TYR A 499 -23.77 -16.15 -2.57
CA TYR A 499 -23.31 -14.99 -1.85
C TYR A 499 -24.14 -13.77 -2.23
N LYS A 500 -24.78 -13.18 -1.24
CA LYS A 500 -25.48 -11.91 -1.38
C LYS A 500 -24.65 -10.85 -0.69
N VAL A 501 -24.35 -9.78 -1.41
CA VAL A 501 -23.91 -8.56 -0.74
C VAL A 501 -25.08 -8.15 0.13
N GLU A 502 -24.99 -8.44 1.43
CA GLU A 502 -25.87 -7.75 2.37
C GLU A 502 -25.64 -6.26 2.04
N PRO A 503 -26.70 -5.47 1.77
CA PRO A 503 -26.50 -4.05 1.71
C PRO A 503 -25.73 -3.75 3.00
N ILE A 504 -24.47 -3.36 2.87
CA ILE A 504 -23.74 -2.86 4.02
C ILE A 504 -24.64 -1.72 4.44
N ALA A 505 -25.55 -2.00 5.39
CA ALA A 505 -26.17 -0.97 6.14
C ALA A 505 -24.94 -0.28 6.70
N ILE A 506 -24.54 0.80 5.99
CA ILE A 506 -23.76 1.83 6.61
C ILE A 506 -24.65 2.15 7.82
N LYS A 507 -24.45 1.39 8.92
CA LYS A 507 -24.46 2.10 10.19
C LYS A 507 -23.35 3.09 9.91
N PRO A 508 -23.68 4.36 9.68
CA PRO A 508 -22.69 5.35 9.94
C PRO A 508 -22.28 4.94 11.38
N THR A 509 -21.13 4.31 11.56
CA THR A 509 -20.31 4.71 12.66
C THR A 509 -20.15 6.17 12.33
N ALA A 510 -21.19 6.93 12.71
CA ALA A 510 -21.06 8.35 12.87
C ALA A 510 -19.71 8.41 13.56
N PRO A 511 -18.69 9.05 12.96
CA PRO A 511 -17.54 9.34 13.75
C PRO A 511 -18.20 9.88 14.98
N THR A 512 -17.87 9.38 16.14
CA THR A 512 -18.22 10.02 17.40
C THR A 512 -17.43 11.32 17.32
N VAL A 513 -17.86 12.20 16.40
CA VAL A 513 -17.47 13.58 16.35
C VAL A 513 -18.21 14.14 17.53
N ALA A 514 -17.57 14.03 18.69
CA ALA A 514 -18.10 14.57 19.93
C ALA A 514 -18.41 16.07 19.77
N GLU A 515 -17.85 16.72 18.72
CA GLU A 515 -17.99 18.14 18.45
C GLU A 515 -17.94 18.45 16.94
N SER A 516 -18.76 19.40 16.50
CA SER A 516 -18.70 19.95 15.14
C SER A 516 -17.38 20.72 14.93
N LYS A 517 -16.72 20.50 13.78
CA LYS A 517 -15.39 21.06 13.48
C LYS A 517 -15.43 21.91 12.21
N VAL A 518 -14.75 23.06 12.24
CA VAL A 518 -14.56 23.94 11.08
C VAL A 518 -13.08 24.10 10.79
N ASP A 519 -12.68 23.86 9.55
CA ASP A 519 -11.33 24.06 9.05
C ASP A 519 -11.31 24.92 7.79
N VAL A 520 -10.17 25.56 7.48
CA VAL A 520 -10.00 26.45 6.34
C VAL A 520 -8.67 26.15 5.67
N SER A 521 -8.72 25.77 4.39
CA SER A 521 -7.54 25.52 3.56
C SER A 521 -7.68 26.22 2.20
N GLY A 522 -6.73 27.10 1.86
CA GLY A 522 -6.81 27.92 0.65
C GLY A 522 -8.10 28.76 0.62
N ASN A 523 -8.89 28.63 -0.46
CA ASN A 523 -10.19 29.29 -0.64
C ASN A 523 -11.37 28.38 -0.24
N ILE A 524 -11.14 27.30 0.49
CA ILE A 524 -12.17 26.33 0.88
C ILE A 524 -12.37 26.35 2.40
N VAL A 525 -13.63 26.37 2.81
CA VAL A 525 -14.08 26.17 4.20
C VAL A 525 -14.66 24.78 4.30
N SER A 526 -14.06 23.91 5.11
CA SER A 526 -14.58 22.58 5.42
C SER A 526 -15.28 22.58 6.77
N PHE A 527 -16.46 22.00 6.85
CA PHE A 527 -17.25 21.90 8.06
C PHE A 527 -17.73 20.46 8.25
N THR A 528 -17.48 19.89 9.42
CA THR A 528 -18.02 18.58 9.80
C THR A 528 -19.13 18.80 10.81
N ALA A 529 -20.37 18.42 10.45
CA ALA A 529 -21.53 18.46 11.32
C ALA A 529 -21.59 17.18 12.17
N ALA A 530 -21.58 17.32 13.49
CA ALA A 530 -21.70 16.19 14.42
C ALA A 530 -23.11 15.59 14.42
N LYS A 531 -24.14 16.39 14.12
CA LYS A 531 -25.55 15.99 14.10
C LYS A 531 -26.26 16.60 12.88
N SER A 532 -27.38 15.98 12.48
CA SER A 532 -28.27 16.58 11.48
C SER A 532 -28.99 17.77 12.08
N GLY A 533 -29.02 18.89 11.35
CA GLY A 533 -29.64 20.13 11.85
C GLY A 533 -29.54 21.30 10.88
N ASN A 534 -30.03 22.44 11.30
CA ASN A 534 -29.96 23.68 10.51
C ASN A 534 -28.58 24.35 10.69
N VAL A 535 -27.91 24.64 9.59
CA VAL A 535 -26.57 25.25 9.56
C VAL A 535 -26.58 26.50 8.71
N SER A 536 -25.92 27.57 9.17
CA SER A 536 -25.54 28.70 8.33
C SER A 536 -24.04 28.84 8.21
N VAL A 537 -23.56 29.15 7.01
CA VAL A 537 -22.16 29.46 6.70
C VAL A 537 -22.11 30.86 6.10
N ASP A 538 -21.71 31.82 6.91
CA ASP A 538 -21.70 33.25 6.58
C ASP A 538 -20.25 33.76 6.47
N VAL A 539 -20.00 34.67 5.54
CA VAL A 539 -18.72 35.36 5.35
C VAL A 539 -18.87 36.84 5.71
N PHE A 540 -17.94 37.31 6.54
CA PHE A 540 -17.88 38.67 7.03
C PHE A 540 -16.58 39.35 6.56
N GLY A 541 -16.69 40.65 6.26
CA GLY A 541 -15.51 41.49 6.12
C GLY A 541 -14.85 41.77 7.48
N MET A 542 -13.63 42.28 7.47
CA MET A 542 -12.88 42.63 8.69
C MET A 542 -13.56 43.72 9.53
N ASN A 543 -14.52 44.47 8.97
CA ASN A 543 -15.36 45.45 9.65
C ASN A 543 -16.61 44.84 10.31
N GLY A 544 -16.75 43.51 10.31
CA GLY A 544 -17.87 42.79 10.89
C GLY A 544 -19.14 42.77 10.04
N LYS A 545 -19.15 43.42 8.85
CA LYS A 545 -20.29 43.39 7.94
C LYS A 545 -20.37 42.05 7.23
N ARG A 546 -21.54 41.40 7.21
CA ARG A 546 -21.77 40.18 6.42
C ARG A 546 -21.71 40.52 4.93
N ILE A 547 -20.83 39.81 4.23
CA ILE A 547 -20.58 40.00 2.79
C ILE A 547 -21.33 38.95 1.97
N ALA A 548 -21.38 37.70 2.45
CA ALA A 548 -22.04 36.60 1.76
C ALA A 548 -22.57 35.56 2.76
N THR A 549 -23.57 34.79 2.34
CA THR A 549 -24.01 33.54 2.95
C THR A 549 -23.73 32.42 1.95
N LEU A 550 -22.83 31.52 2.29
CA LEU A 550 -22.47 30.39 1.42
C LEU A 550 -23.49 29.27 1.52
N TYR A 551 -24.08 29.11 2.70
CA TYR A 551 -25.13 28.10 2.94
C TYR A 551 -26.05 28.55 4.08
N ASN A 552 -27.32 28.19 3.96
CA ASN A 552 -28.30 28.34 5.04
C ASN A 552 -29.42 27.31 4.83
N GLY A 553 -29.47 26.26 5.63
CA GLY A 553 -30.45 25.19 5.50
C GLY A 553 -30.12 23.97 6.38
N ASN A 554 -30.96 22.95 6.24
CA ASN A 554 -30.76 21.68 6.96
C ASN A 554 -29.69 20.82 6.28
N ILE A 555 -28.78 20.27 7.07
CA ILE A 555 -27.78 19.27 6.65
C ILE A 555 -27.91 17.98 7.47
N LYS A 556 -27.40 16.89 6.95
CA LYS A 556 -27.22 15.64 7.72
C LYS A 556 -25.87 15.71 8.46
N ALA A 557 -25.67 14.85 9.47
CA ALA A 557 -24.34 14.65 10.04
C ALA A 557 -23.38 14.22 8.93
N GLY A 558 -22.18 14.84 8.87
CA GLY A 558 -21.21 14.58 7.82
C GLY A 558 -20.32 15.80 7.50
N SER A 559 -19.43 15.67 6.53
CA SER A 559 -18.49 16.71 6.12
C SER A 559 -18.99 17.46 4.88
N TYR A 560 -18.82 18.78 4.88
CA TYR A 560 -19.24 19.70 3.85
C TYR A 560 -18.10 20.65 3.52
N SER A 561 -18.01 21.07 2.25
CA SER A 561 -17.02 22.06 1.80
C SER A 561 -17.70 23.18 1.03
N PHE A 562 -17.26 24.41 1.27
CA PHE A 562 -17.76 25.62 0.66
C PHE A 562 -16.63 26.43 0.04
N SER A 563 -16.71 26.71 -1.26
CA SER A 563 -15.69 27.49 -1.98
C SER A 563 -15.93 28.98 -1.88
N LEU A 564 -14.86 29.76 -1.72
CA LEU A 564 -14.85 31.22 -1.78
C LEU A 564 -14.16 31.74 -3.07
N GLU A 565 -14.00 30.94 -4.09
CA GLU A 565 -13.30 31.32 -5.33
C GLU A 565 -13.96 32.50 -6.06
N ASN A 566 -15.27 32.66 -5.91
CA ASN A 566 -16.01 33.74 -6.53
C ASN A 566 -16.03 35.05 -5.70
N MET A 567 -15.28 35.08 -4.59
CA MET A 567 -15.19 36.28 -3.76
C MET A 567 -13.97 37.13 -4.15
N PRO A 568 -14.07 38.47 -4.02
CA PRO A 568 -12.91 39.33 -4.24
C PRO A 568 -11.72 38.95 -3.35
N LYS A 569 -10.51 39.12 -3.86
CA LYS A 569 -9.30 38.92 -3.07
C LYS A 569 -9.31 39.80 -1.83
N GLY A 570 -9.03 39.20 -0.67
CA GLY A 570 -9.07 39.92 0.58
C GLY A 570 -9.12 39.04 1.83
N ARG A 571 -9.11 39.69 2.99
CA ARG A 571 -9.23 38.99 4.28
C ARG A 571 -10.68 39.01 4.71
N TYR A 572 -11.17 37.83 5.11
CA TYR A 572 -12.53 37.61 5.57
C TYR A 572 -12.54 36.79 6.85
N ILE A 573 -13.69 36.76 7.51
CA ILE A 573 -14.01 35.88 8.61
C ILE A 573 -15.17 34.99 8.18
N VAL A 574 -15.01 33.69 8.20
CA VAL A 574 -16.11 32.75 7.97
C VAL A 574 -16.68 32.33 9.31
N ARG A 575 -17.98 32.37 9.45
CA ARG A 575 -18.72 31.87 10.61
C ARG A 575 -19.63 30.71 10.19
N VAL A 576 -19.43 29.57 10.83
CA VAL A 576 -20.35 28.44 10.75
C VAL A 576 -21.14 28.40 12.04
N LYS A 577 -22.47 28.39 11.93
CA LYS A 577 -23.39 28.31 13.06
C LYS A 577 -24.33 27.11 12.87
N GLU A 578 -24.32 26.21 13.83
CA GLU A 578 -25.25 25.12 14.07
C GLU A 578 -25.97 25.36 15.39
N ALA A 579 -27.06 24.65 15.72
CA ALA A 579 -27.94 24.98 16.88
C ALA A 579 -27.20 25.32 18.18
N GLU A 580 -26.22 24.51 18.56
CA GLU A 580 -25.42 24.69 19.79
C GLU A 580 -23.94 24.95 19.53
N PHE A 581 -23.52 25.03 18.25
CA PHE A 581 -22.13 25.21 17.85
C PHE A 581 -21.97 26.45 17.00
N THR A 582 -20.99 27.29 17.32
CA THR A 582 -20.60 28.42 16.48
C THR A 582 -19.06 28.46 16.42
N ALA A 583 -18.52 28.41 15.22
CA ALA A 583 -17.11 28.62 14.98
C ALA A 583 -16.86 29.75 13.99
N THR A 584 -15.79 30.49 14.22
CA THR A 584 -15.28 31.51 13.30
C THR A 584 -13.84 31.21 12.93
N ARG A 585 -13.51 31.38 11.62
CA ARG A 585 -12.15 31.21 11.11
C ARG A 585 -11.80 32.37 10.19
N PRO A 586 -10.60 32.96 10.34
CA PRO A 586 -10.08 33.91 9.36
C PRO A 586 -9.67 33.17 8.08
N ILE A 587 -9.89 33.79 6.94
CA ILE A 587 -9.52 33.30 5.61
C ILE A 587 -8.92 34.41 4.77
N LEU A 588 -7.92 34.06 3.96
CA LEU A 588 -7.33 34.93 2.96
C LEU A 588 -7.68 34.37 1.57
N VAL A 589 -8.61 35.04 0.86
CA VAL A 589 -8.90 34.75 -0.54
C VAL A 589 -7.80 35.38 -1.40
N ARG A 590 -7.10 34.55 -2.18
CA ARG A 590 -5.92 34.93 -2.98
C ARG A 590 -6.23 35.08 -4.46
#